data_c5d2a012e7dc769796872db1883a978b
#
_entry.id   c5d2a012e7dc769796872db1883a978b
#
_cell.length_a   1.000
_cell.length_b   1.000
_cell.length_c   1.000
_cell.angle_alpha   90.00
_cell.angle_beta   90.00
_cell.angle_gamma   90.00
#
_symmetry.space_group_name_H-M   'P 1'
#
loop_
_entity.id
_entity.type
_entity.pdbx_description
1 polymer ?
#
loop_
_entity_poly.entity_id
_entity_poly.type
_entity_poly.pdbx_seq_one_letter_code
_entity_poly.pdbx_strand_id
1 'polypeptide(L)'
;MAETCDLLNRCLYFTANSLSRSITRLAEEAFRPTGLSPSHAFVLMTAASNPGIGPGDLAEKLALAPSTVTRFADALVAKGLLTRTAEGRAARLAATPAGLALLKGVEKSWKRLHTAYAGILGPDGDRLAADIHAACRKLEGEEE
;
A
#
# COMPACT_ATOMS: atom_id res chain seq x y z
N MET A 1 -5.08 -35.05 11.13
CA MET A 1 -5.98 -33.90 10.85
C MET A 1 -5.72 -32.75 11.81
N ALA A 2 -5.76 -32.92 13.09
CA ALA A 2 -5.47 -31.87 14.08
C ALA A 2 -4.02 -31.33 13.96
N GLU A 3 -3.05 -32.21 13.79
CA GLU A 3 -1.64 -31.86 13.62
C GLU A 3 -1.37 -31.01 12.37
N THR A 4 -2.05 -31.27 11.26
CA THR A 4 -1.87 -30.48 10.02
C THR A 4 -2.42 -29.06 10.18
N CYS A 5 -3.58 -28.91 10.83
CA CYS A 5 -4.16 -27.58 11.10
C CYS A 5 -3.26 -26.77 12.05
N ASP A 6 -2.68 -27.42 13.06
CA ASP A 6 -1.75 -26.76 13.97
C ASP A 6 -0.47 -26.29 13.27
N LEU A 7 0.08 -27.10 12.39
CA LEU A 7 1.24 -26.73 11.56
C LEU A 7 0.96 -25.49 10.69
N LEU A 8 -0.21 -25.43 10.04
CA LEU A 8 -0.59 -24.30 9.19
C LEU A 8 -0.74 -23.02 10.01
N ASN A 9 -1.38 -23.09 11.17
CA ASN A 9 -1.58 -21.93 12.05
C ASN A 9 -0.28 -21.40 12.67
N ARG A 10 0.80 -22.16 12.61
CA ARG A 10 2.15 -21.77 13.07
C ARG A 10 3.10 -21.46 11.91
N CYS A 11 2.65 -21.63 10.67
CA CYS A 11 3.45 -21.36 9.49
C CYS A 11 3.31 -19.88 9.08
N LEU A 12 4.39 -19.13 9.11
CA LEU A 12 4.40 -17.71 8.75
C LEU A 12 3.91 -17.48 7.33
N TYR A 13 4.30 -18.32 6.37
CA TYR A 13 3.83 -18.22 4.98
C TYR A 13 2.30 -18.31 4.90
N PHE A 14 1.71 -19.32 5.54
CA PHE A 14 0.27 -19.54 5.52
C PHE A 14 -0.50 -18.42 6.23
N THR A 15 -0.06 -18.05 7.44
CA THR A 15 -0.73 -17.02 8.25
C THR A 15 -0.61 -15.64 7.66
N ALA A 16 0.55 -15.27 7.11
CA ALA A 16 0.75 -13.99 6.42
C ALA A 16 -0.14 -13.86 5.18
N ASN A 17 -0.25 -14.92 4.36
CA ASN A 17 -1.14 -14.90 3.19
C ASN A 17 -2.62 -14.85 3.60
N SER A 18 -3.00 -15.53 4.66
CA SER A 18 -4.36 -15.49 5.21
C SER A 18 -4.70 -14.09 5.74
N LEU A 19 -3.80 -13.48 6.49
CA LEU A 19 -3.94 -12.10 6.97
C LEU A 19 -4.06 -11.12 5.80
N SER A 20 -3.19 -11.24 4.81
CA SER A 20 -3.22 -10.39 3.61
C SER A 20 -4.58 -10.41 2.92
N ARG A 21 -5.18 -11.59 2.74
CA ARG A 21 -6.52 -11.70 2.15
C ARG A 21 -7.59 -11.03 2.99
N SER A 22 -7.53 -11.16 4.30
CA SER A 22 -8.51 -10.59 5.22
C SER A 22 -8.42 -9.08 5.29
N ILE A 23 -7.23 -8.53 5.44
CA ILE A 23 -7.01 -7.08 5.49
C ILE A 23 -7.28 -6.41 4.14
N THR A 24 -7.01 -7.10 3.02
CA THR A 24 -7.32 -6.60 1.69
C THR A 24 -8.81 -6.35 1.50
N ARG A 25 -9.67 -7.26 1.98
CA ARG A 25 -11.13 -7.04 1.92
C ARG A 25 -11.59 -5.81 2.69
N LEU A 26 -11.04 -5.59 3.89
CA LEU A 26 -11.33 -4.39 4.68
C LEU A 26 -10.82 -3.12 3.98
N ALA A 27 -9.64 -3.19 3.39
CA ALA A 27 -9.05 -2.07 2.66
C ALA A 27 -9.85 -1.71 1.41
N GLU A 28 -10.24 -2.69 0.60
CA GLU A 28 -11.08 -2.48 -0.58
C GLU A 28 -12.42 -1.82 -0.21
N GLU A 29 -13.06 -2.26 0.86
CA GLU A 29 -14.29 -1.66 1.36
C GLU A 29 -14.07 -0.20 1.79
N ALA A 30 -13.00 0.05 2.55
CA ALA A 30 -12.69 1.38 3.07
C ALA A 30 -12.35 2.38 1.94
N PHE A 31 -11.66 1.93 0.88
CA PHE A 31 -11.24 2.79 -0.23
C PHE A 31 -12.26 2.89 -1.37
N ARG A 32 -13.34 2.13 -1.34
CA ARG A 32 -14.40 2.18 -2.37
C ARG A 32 -14.87 3.60 -2.71
N PRO A 33 -15.09 4.53 -1.74
CA PRO A 33 -15.52 5.89 -2.07
C PRO A 33 -14.55 6.70 -2.90
N THR A 34 -13.27 6.33 -2.93
CA THR A 34 -12.26 7.03 -3.74
C THR A 34 -12.30 6.63 -5.22
N GLY A 35 -12.93 5.52 -5.56
CA GLY A 35 -12.86 4.92 -6.90
C GLY A 35 -11.50 4.28 -7.22
N LEU A 36 -10.58 4.23 -6.26
CA LEU A 36 -9.25 3.62 -6.39
C LEU A 36 -9.15 2.35 -5.54
N SER A 37 -8.35 1.39 -6.00
CA SER A 37 -7.89 0.33 -5.12
C SER A 37 -6.98 0.92 -4.03
N PRO A 38 -6.84 0.26 -2.88
CA PRO A 38 -5.90 0.71 -1.84
C PRO A 38 -4.48 0.94 -2.37
N SER A 39 -3.96 0.04 -3.18
CA SER A 39 -2.61 0.15 -3.74
C SER A 39 -2.45 1.37 -4.65
N HIS A 40 -3.41 1.65 -5.52
CA HIS A 40 -3.41 2.85 -6.36
C HIS A 40 -3.49 4.13 -5.51
N ALA A 41 -4.32 4.12 -4.46
CA ALA A 41 -4.46 5.24 -3.54
C ALA A 41 -3.13 5.55 -2.82
N PHE A 42 -2.40 4.52 -2.38
CA PHE A 42 -1.09 4.70 -1.74
C PHE A 42 -0.02 5.19 -2.72
N VAL A 43 -0.03 4.74 -3.97
CA VAL A 43 0.84 5.29 -5.02
C VAL A 43 0.56 6.77 -5.22
N LEU A 44 -0.70 7.18 -5.36
CA LEU A 44 -1.09 8.58 -5.50
C LEU A 44 -0.64 9.41 -4.29
N MET A 45 -0.90 8.94 -3.09
CA MET A 45 -0.54 9.64 -1.85
C MET A 45 0.97 9.83 -1.72
N THR A 46 1.75 8.79 -2.01
CA THR A 46 3.21 8.84 -1.93
C THR A 46 3.81 9.76 -3.00
N ALA A 47 3.30 9.71 -4.23
CA ALA A 47 3.73 10.60 -5.30
C ALA A 47 3.36 12.07 -5.01
N ALA A 48 2.19 12.32 -4.44
CA ALA A 48 1.75 13.67 -4.05
C ALA A 48 2.63 14.26 -2.93
N SER A 49 3.08 13.43 -1.99
CA SER A 49 3.99 13.84 -0.92
C SER A 49 5.45 14.01 -1.38
N ASN A 50 5.78 13.51 -2.56
CA ASN A 50 7.13 13.55 -3.13
C ASN A 50 7.09 13.99 -4.60
N PRO A 51 6.72 15.24 -4.91
CA PRO A 51 6.61 15.70 -6.29
C PRO A 51 7.92 15.52 -7.06
N GLY A 52 7.85 14.93 -8.24
CA GLY A 52 9.02 14.63 -9.06
C GLY A 52 9.69 13.30 -8.73
N ILE A 53 9.07 12.46 -7.89
CA ILE A 53 9.62 11.14 -7.54
C ILE A 53 9.75 10.25 -8.78
N GLY A 54 10.86 9.53 -8.87
CA GLY A 54 11.03 8.51 -9.90
C GLY A 54 10.30 7.20 -9.55
N PRO A 55 9.97 6.38 -10.56
CA PRO A 55 9.29 5.10 -10.32
C PRO A 55 10.06 4.14 -9.42
N GLY A 56 11.39 4.14 -9.50
CA GLY A 56 12.26 3.30 -8.65
C GLY A 56 12.18 3.68 -7.18
N ASP A 57 12.31 4.97 -6.86
CA ASP A 57 12.22 5.48 -5.50
C ASP A 57 10.80 5.29 -4.93
N LEU A 58 9.79 5.42 -5.77
CA LEU A 58 8.42 5.17 -5.39
C LEU A 58 8.18 3.69 -5.04
N ALA A 59 8.77 2.78 -5.83
CA ALA A 59 8.70 1.34 -5.58
C ALA A 59 9.39 0.98 -4.25
N GLU A 60 10.54 1.56 -3.96
CA GLU A 60 11.26 1.36 -2.71
C GLU A 60 10.43 1.83 -1.51
N LYS A 61 9.87 3.06 -1.57
CA LYS A 61 9.03 3.60 -0.50
C LYS A 61 7.78 2.76 -0.22
N LEU A 62 7.22 2.13 -1.24
CA LEU A 62 6.01 1.32 -1.13
C LEU A 62 6.30 -0.17 -0.88
N ALA A 63 7.56 -0.57 -0.86
CA ALA A 63 7.98 -1.97 -0.78
C ALA A 63 7.28 -2.85 -1.85
N LEU A 64 7.22 -2.34 -3.08
CA LEU A 64 6.61 -3.02 -4.22
C LEU A 64 7.64 -3.24 -5.33
N ALA A 65 7.38 -4.22 -6.18
CA ALA A 65 8.19 -4.44 -7.37
C ALA A 65 8.10 -3.21 -8.32
N PRO A 66 9.22 -2.76 -8.94
CA PRO A 66 9.20 -1.62 -9.86
C PRO A 66 8.18 -1.75 -11.00
N SER A 67 8.02 -2.95 -11.55
CA SER A 67 7.03 -3.23 -12.61
C SER A 67 5.59 -3.04 -12.13
N THR A 68 5.30 -3.39 -10.89
CA THR A 68 3.99 -3.19 -10.26
C THR A 68 3.68 -1.71 -10.09
N VAL A 69 4.64 -0.94 -9.58
CA VAL A 69 4.50 0.51 -9.39
C VAL A 69 4.33 1.23 -10.73
N THR A 70 5.10 0.85 -11.76
CA THR A 70 4.96 1.42 -13.10
C THR A 70 3.54 1.20 -13.64
N ARG A 71 3.00 0.00 -13.49
CA ARG A 71 1.63 -0.31 -13.91
C ARG A 71 0.58 0.50 -13.15
N PHE A 72 0.73 0.67 -11.84
CA PHE A 72 -0.18 1.49 -11.04
C PHE A 72 -0.07 2.97 -11.40
N ALA A 73 1.15 3.48 -11.60
CA ALA A 73 1.37 4.85 -12.02
C ALA A 73 0.76 5.11 -13.40
N ASP A 74 0.91 4.19 -14.36
CA ASP A 74 0.29 4.29 -15.69
C ASP A 74 -1.23 4.37 -15.60
N ALA A 75 -1.85 3.56 -14.75
CA ALA A 75 -3.30 3.60 -14.53
C ALA A 75 -3.74 4.96 -13.94
N LEU A 76 -2.98 5.53 -13.02
CA LEU A 76 -3.26 6.84 -12.41
C LEU A 76 -3.04 7.98 -13.41
N VAL A 77 -2.03 7.88 -14.27
CA VAL A 77 -1.83 8.83 -15.38
C VAL A 77 -3.00 8.78 -16.35
N ALA A 78 -3.47 7.59 -16.73
CA ALA A 78 -4.64 7.41 -17.59
C ALA A 78 -5.92 8.00 -16.98
N LYS A 79 -6.05 7.99 -15.66
CA LYS A 79 -7.16 8.62 -14.91
C LYS A 79 -7.00 10.13 -14.71
N GLY A 80 -5.88 10.72 -15.15
CA GLY A 80 -5.60 12.14 -14.97
C GLY A 80 -5.26 12.53 -13.52
N LEU A 81 -4.83 11.58 -12.69
CA LEU A 81 -4.50 11.81 -11.28
C LEU A 81 -2.99 12.02 -11.04
N LEU A 82 -2.17 11.48 -11.92
CA LEU A 82 -0.72 11.70 -11.97
C LEU A 82 -0.31 12.23 -13.33
N THR A 83 0.79 12.98 -13.36
CA THR A 83 1.55 13.27 -14.58
C THR A 83 2.86 12.50 -14.57
N ARG A 84 3.30 12.11 -15.75
CA ARG A 84 4.64 11.59 -15.98
C ARG A 84 5.35 12.51 -16.93
N THR A 85 6.50 13.07 -16.51
CA THR A 85 7.39 13.86 -17.34
C THR A 85 8.72 13.15 -17.51
N ALA A 86 9.38 13.36 -18.66
CA ALA A 86 10.72 12.86 -18.89
C ALA A 86 11.73 13.94 -18.53
N GLU A 87 12.75 13.57 -17.75
CA GLU A 87 13.91 14.41 -17.47
C GLU A 87 15.16 13.61 -17.85
N GLY A 88 15.67 13.85 -19.06
CA GLY A 88 16.69 12.99 -19.67
C GLY A 88 16.14 11.57 -19.88
N ARG A 89 16.79 10.56 -19.27
CA ARG A 89 16.35 9.15 -19.28
C ARG A 89 15.46 8.80 -18.11
N ALA A 90 15.27 9.71 -17.15
CA ALA A 90 14.49 9.48 -15.95
C ALA A 90 13.04 9.94 -16.14
N ALA A 91 12.10 9.13 -15.66
CA ALA A 91 10.71 9.54 -15.53
C ALA A 91 10.50 10.23 -14.17
N ARG A 92 9.65 11.25 -14.15
CA ARG A 92 9.26 11.98 -12.95
C ARG A 92 7.75 11.94 -12.82
N LEU A 93 7.27 11.60 -11.64
CA LEU A 93 5.85 11.51 -11.32
C LEU A 93 5.44 12.65 -10.37
N ALA A 94 4.28 13.22 -10.63
CA ALA A 94 3.69 14.23 -9.74
C ALA A 94 2.16 14.13 -9.78
N ALA A 95 1.51 14.48 -8.68
CA ALA A 95 0.05 14.53 -8.62
C ALA A 95 -0.46 15.74 -9.43
N THR A 96 -1.53 15.52 -10.17
CA THR A 96 -2.30 16.58 -10.84
C THR A 96 -3.18 17.33 -9.83
N PRO A 97 -3.77 18.48 -10.20
CA PRO A 97 -4.79 19.12 -9.36
C PRO A 97 -5.95 18.17 -9.01
N ALA A 98 -6.39 17.33 -9.93
CA ALA A 98 -7.41 16.31 -9.68
C ALA A 98 -6.92 15.25 -8.70
N GLY A 99 -5.66 14.82 -8.84
CA GLY A 99 -5.04 13.90 -7.88
C GLY A 99 -4.95 14.49 -6.48
N LEU A 100 -4.52 15.73 -6.35
CA LEU A 100 -4.46 16.46 -5.07
C LEU A 100 -5.84 16.62 -4.44
N ALA A 101 -6.88 16.91 -5.24
CA ALA A 101 -8.25 17.01 -4.76
C ALA A 101 -8.77 15.69 -4.18
N LEU A 102 -8.32 14.54 -4.70
CA LEU A 102 -8.73 13.23 -4.24
C LEU A 102 -8.07 12.83 -2.90
N LEU A 103 -6.95 13.45 -2.53
CA LEU A 103 -6.19 13.07 -1.32
C LEU A 103 -7.00 13.14 -0.04
N LYS A 104 -7.91 14.11 0.10
CA LYS A 104 -8.80 14.16 1.28
C LYS A 104 -9.67 12.90 1.40
N GLY A 105 -10.15 12.40 0.28
CA GLY A 105 -10.87 11.13 0.23
C GLY A 105 -10.00 9.94 0.59
N VAL A 106 -8.76 9.92 0.08
CA VAL A 106 -7.76 8.89 0.39
C VAL A 106 -7.44 8.86 1.89
N GLU A 107 -7.16 10.00 2.49
CA GLU A 107 -6.91 10.11 3.94
C GLU A 107 -8.11 9.64 4.78
N LYS A 108 -9.31 10.02 4.37
CA LYS A 108 -10.55 9.59 5.04
C LYS A 108 -10.72 8.08 4.95
N SER A 109 -10.42 7.49 3.80
CA SER A 109 -10.48 6.04 3.60
C SER A 109 -9.42 5.31 4.41
N TRP A 110 -8.21 5.86 4.48
CA TRP A 110 -7.15 5.32 5.33
C TRP A 110 -7.57 5.30 6.82
N LYS A 111 -8.12 6.39 7.32
CA LYS A 111 -8.65 6.48 8.70
C LYS A 111 -9.77 5.48 8.94
N ARG A 112 -10.65 5.30 7.95
CA ARG A 112 -11.73 4.30 8.01
C ARG A 112 -11.19 2.88 8.10
N LEU A 113 -10.18 2.55 7.30
CA LEU A 113 -9.51 1.25 7.36
C LEU A 113 -8.88 1.03 8.73
N HIS A 114 -8.13 2.01 9.24
CA HIS A 114 -7.52 1.94 10.56
C HIS A 114 -8.57 1.70 11.66
N THR A 115 -9.67 2.46 11.64
CA THR A 115 -10.77 2.30 12.59
C THR A 115 -11.39 0.92 12.50
N ALA A 116 -11.55 0.37 11.29
CA ALA A 116 -12.16 -0.94 11.07
C ALA A 116 -11.34 -2.06 11.71
N TYR A 117 -10.04 -2.13 11.43
CA TYR A 117 -9.22 -3.20 12.03
C TYR A 117 -8.91 -2.95 13.50
N ALA A 118 -8.78 -1.68 13.94
CA ALA A 118 -8.61 -1.36 15.35
C ALA A 118 -9.82 -1.77 16.20
N GLY A 119 -11.03 -1.64 15.65
CA GLY A 119 -12.26 -2.10 16.29
C GLY A 119 -12.31 -3.62 16.48
N ILE A 120 -11.66 -4.37 15.59
CA ILE A 120 -11.62 -5.84 15.63
C ILE A 120 -10.46 -6.34 16.49
N LEU A 121 -9.26 -5.78 16.29
CA LEU A 121 -8.02 -6.24 16.91
C LEU A 121 -7.71 -5.54 18.24
N GLY A 122 -8.38 -4.43 18.51
CA GLY A 122 -8.08 -3.59 19.68
C GLY A 122 -6.68 -2.95 19.58
N PRO A 123 -6.02 -2.67 20.72
CA PRO A 123 -4.69 -2.01 20.75
C PRO A 123 -3.57 -2.83 20.12
N ASP A 124 -3.78 -4.13 19.88
CA ASP A 124 -2.78 -5.00 19.26
C ASP A 124 -2.60 -4.76 17.76
N GLY A 125 -3.53 -4.08 17.11
CA GLY A 125 -3.48 -3.82 15.66
C GLY A 125 -2.26 -3.01 15.23
N ASP A 126 -1.95 -1.93 15.92
CA ASP A 126 -0.79 -1.09 15.61
C ASP A 126 0.54 -1.81 15.92
N ARG A 127 0.57 -2.56 17.02
CA ARG A 127 1.74 -3.40 17.34
C ARG A 127 1.95 -4.47 16.30
N LEU A 128 0.89 -5.13 15.84
CA LEU A 128 0.97 -6.13 14.78
C LEU A 128 1.52 -5.55 13.49
N ALA A 129 1.07 -4.36 13.09
CA ALA A 129 1.58 -3.66 11.91
C ALA A 129 3.08 -3.37 12.02
N ALA A 130 3.53 -2.89 13.19
CA ALA A 130 4.94 -2.64 13.46
C ALA A 130 5.78 -3.93 13.42
N ASP A 131 5.29 -5.01 14.03
CA ASP A 131 5.96 -6.31 14.05
C ASP A 131 6.08 -6.91 12.63
N ILE A 132 5.03 -6.80 11.82
CA ILE A 132 5.05 -7.24 10.41
C ILE A 132 6.05 -6.41 9.61
N HIS A 133 6.05 -5.08 9.78
CA HIS A 133 7.00 -4.22 9.08
C HIS A 133 8.45 -4.58 9.44
N ALA A 134 8.76 -4.76 10.72
CA ALA A 134 10.08 -5.18 11.18
C ALA A 134 10.47 -6.56 10.61
N ALA A 135 9.53 -7.52 10.58
CA ALA A 135 9.78 -8.84 10.02
C ALA A 135 10.09 -8.78 8.51
N CYS A 136 9.36 -7.95 7.76
CA CYS A 136 9.61 -7.76 6.32
C CYS A 136 11.04 -7.25 6.08
N ARG A 137 11.46 -6.21 6.80
CA ARG A 137 12.82 -5.66 6.67
C ARG A 137 13.90 -6.69 6.95
N LYS A 138 13.76 -7.47 8.01
CA LYS A 138 14.71 -8.54 8.35
C LYS A 138 14.78 -9.63 7.29
N LEU A 139 13.63 -10.02 6.72
CA LEU A 139 13.58 -11.03 5.66
C LEU A 139 14.22 -10.54 4.36
N GLU A 140 14.22 -9.24 4.09
CA GLU A 140 14.84 -8.60 2.94
C GLU A 140 16.32 -8.26 3.17
N GLY A 141 16.86 -8.54 4.37
CA GLY A 141 18.26 -8.31 4.70
C GLY A 141 18.62 -6.87 5.02
N GLU A 142 17.62 -6.04 5.31
CA GLU A 142 17.83 -4.68 5.80
C GLU A 142 18.10 -4.73 7.31
N GLU A 143 19.34 -4.63 7.71
CA GLU A 143 19.72 -4.44 9.13
C GLU A 143 19.46 -2.98 9.55
N GLU A 144 19.07 -2.78 10.82
CA GLU A 144 18.92 -1.45 11.43
C GLU A 144 20.23 -0.68 11.47
#